data_dd2aa66bdb64f92090fc666e91b01d42
#
_entry.id   dd2aa66bdb64f92090fc666e91b01d42
#
_cell.length_a   1.000
_cell.length_b   1.000
_cell.length_c   1.000
_cell.angle_alpha   90.00
_cell.angle_beta   90.00
_cell.angle_gamma   90.00
#
_symmetry.space_group_name_H-M   'P 1'
#
loop_
_entity.id
_entity.type
_entity.pdbx_description
1 polymer ?
#
loop_
_entity_poly.entity_id
_entity_poly.type
_entity_poly.pdbx_seq_one_letter_code
_entity_poly.pdbx_strand_id
1 'polypeptide(L)'
;MHKGRQNMKNIVLLKGDGIGPEIAAQAVKVLSLLKGFALQEEDFGGCAIDKTGEPLPNGTLQAALGADAVLLAAVGGPKWDACPKRPEAGLLGLRSALKAYANLRPAVIYEDLKRISPLKDEIVSRGVDIMVVRELTGGIYFGKRGRGTEDGAEYAYDTEKYSEKEIERIARMAFDIALKRSKRICSVDKANVLESSRLWRSVVNKVSQDYPEVKLEHMYVDNAAMQLVRDPSQFDVLLTSNMFGDILSDEASMLTGSIGMLPSASLGGKTGLYEPIHGSAPDITGRDMANPIGMVLSLGMMLKYSFNMDRESLLIEKAVRGAIACARTIDISGGCKSVGCDEMGDIIAGNFERLLREDV
;
A
#
# COMPACT_ATOMS: atom_id res chain seq x y z
N MET A 1 -35.80 7.67 26.07
CA MET A 1 -35.25 6.93 24.91
C MET A 1 -34.13 7.75 24.30
N HIS A 2 -32.88 7.56 24.75
CA HIS A 2 -31.72 8.19 24.09
C HIS A 2 -31.39 7.33 22.86
N LYS A 3 -31.79 7.79 21.66
CA LYS A 3 -31.19 7.32 20.43
C LYS A 3 -29.71 7.71 20.48
N GLY A 4 -28.83 6.74 20.72
CA GLY A 4 -27.39 6.97 20.66
C GLY A 4 -27.07 7.60 19.32
N ARG A 5 -26.45 8.78 19.33
CA ARG A 5 -25.76 9.32 18.16
C ARG A 5 -24.70 8.27 17.82
N GLN A 6 -24.90 7.48 16.76
CA GLN A 6 -23.81 6.73 16.16
C GLN A 6 -22.74 7.77 15.81
N ASN A 7 -21.59 7.71 16.50
CA ASN A 7 -20.45 8.56 16.16
C ASN A 7 -20.07 8.23 14.70
N MET A 8 -20.25 9.20 13.81
CA MET A 8 -19.82 9.04 12.42
C MET A 8 -18.30 8.89 12.40
N LYS A 9 -17.82 7.93 11.65
CA LYS A 9 -16.39 7.70 11.41
C LYS A 9 -15.89 8.70 10.37
N ASN A 10 -14.91 9.53 10.76
CA ASN A 10 -14.42 10.62 9.92
C ASN A 10 -13.26 10.14 9.05
N ILE A 11 -13.39 10.22 7.75
CA ILE A 11 -12.38 9.87 6.77
C ILE A 11 -11.95 11.14 6.04
N VAL A 12 -10.65 11.41 6.00
CA VAL A 12 -10.09 12.42 5.10
C VAL A 12 -9.76 11.77 3.77
N LEU A 13 -10.33 12.30 2.70
CA LEU A 13 -10.08 11.88 1.33
C LEU A 13 -9.12 12.85 0.65
N LEU A 14 -7.98 12.33 0.23
CA LEU A 14 -6.94 13.03 -0.52
C LEU A 14 -6.95 12.50 -1.96
N LYS A 15 -7.62 13.19 -2.87
CA LYS A 15 -7.70 12.76 -4.27
C LYS A 15 -6.35 12.87 -4.98
N GLY A 16 -5.54 13.87 -4.60
CA GLY A 16 -4.19 14.08 -5.13
C GLY A 16 -4.15 14.42 -6.61
N ASP A 17 -3.27 13.76 -7.36
CA ASP A 17 -2.86 14.14 -8.70
C ASP A 17 -3.23 13.12 -9.76
N GLY A 18 -3.18 13.52 -11.02
CA GLY A 18 -3.34 12.64 -12.18
C GLY A 18 -4.65 11.86 -12.18
N ILE A 19 -4.57 10.51 -12.21
CA ILE A 19 -5.74 9.61 -12.15
C ILE A 19 -6.40 9.57 -10.76
N GLY A 20 -5.81 10.20 -9.75
CA GLY A 20 -6.30 10.18 -8.37
C GLY A 20 -7.79 10.50 -8.23
N PRO A 21 -8.31 11.61 -8.81
CA PRO A 21 -9.73 11.93 -8.75
C PRO A 21 -10.63 10.85 -9.34
N GLU A 22 -10.21 10.19 -10.44
CA GLU A 22 -10.98 9.15 -11.14
C GLU A 22 -11.12 7.91 -10.25
N ILE A 23 -10.01 7.37 -9.74
CA ILE A 23 -10.03 6.16 -8.91
C ILE A 23 -10.63 6.41 -7.52
N ALA A 24 -10.46 7.62 -6.96
CA ALA A 24 -11.10 8.02 -5.70
C ALA A 24 -12.62 8.00 -5.81
N ALA A 25 -13.17 8.48 -6.93
CA ALA A 25 -14.61 8.47 -7.16
C ALA A 25 -15.17 7.03 -7.08
N GLN A 26 -14.45 6.03 -7.59
CA GLN A 26 -14.90 4.63 -7.55
C GLN A 26 -14.88 4.07 -6.12
N ALA A 27 -13.85 4.37 -5.34
CA ALA A 27 -13.82 3.98 -3.92
C ALA A 27 -14.93 4.66 -3.10
N VAL A 28 -15.21 5.95 -3.35
CA VAL A 28 -16.31 6.68 -2.71
C VAL A 28 -17.66 6.08 -3.09
N LYS A 29 -17.84 5.66 -4.35
CA LYS A 29 -19.05 4.97 -4.83
C LYS A 29 -19.31 3.69 -4.00
N VAL A 30 -18.28 2.87 -3.77
CA VAL A 30 -18.37 1.65 -2.93
C VAL A 30 -18.63 2.00 -1.47
N LEU A 31 -17.92 2.99 -0.90
CA LEU A 31 -18.10 3.42 0.49
C LEU A 31 -19.50 3.96 0.76
N SER A 32 -20.12 4.63 -0.21
CA SER A 32 -21.47 5.21 -0.08
C SER A 32 -22.58 4.18 0.18
N LEU A 33 -22.32 2.91 -0.11
CA LEU A 33 -23.22 1.78 0.19
C LEU A 33 -23.21 1.40 1.67
N LEU A 34 -22.24 1.90 2.44
CA LEU A 34 -22.13 1.71 3.88
C LEU A 34 -22.58 2.96 4.64
N LYS A 35 -23.13 2.76 5.83
CA LYS A 35 -23.61 3.84 6.70
C LYS A 35 -22.59 4.16 7.80
N GLY A 36 -22.64 5.38 8.31
CA GLY A 36 -21.87 5.78 9.48
C GLY A 36 -20.50 6.39 9.16
N PHE A 37 -20.25 6.81 7.92
CA PHE A 37 -19.04 7.48 7.49
C PHE A 37 -19.31 8.93 7.09
N ALA A 38 -18.36 9.82 7.44
CA ALA A 38 -18.29 11.19 6.96
C ALA A 38 -16.97 11.36 6.19
N LEU A 39 -17.05 11.89 4.97
CA LEU A 39 -15.90 12.19 4.13
C LEU A 39 -15.61 13.69 4.18
N GLN A 40 -14.34 14.03 4.45
CA GLN A 40 -13.80 15.37 4.30
C GLN A 40 -12.74 15.35 3.21
N GLU A 41 -12.96 16.09 2.13
CA GLU A 41 -12.00 16.21 1.03
C GLU A 41 -11.00 17.31 1.32
N GLU A 42 -9.70 17.04 1.11
CA GLU A 42 -8.62 17.99 1.30
C GLU A 42 -7.64 17.96 0.11
N ASP A 43 -7.02 19.10 -0.18
CA ASP A 43 -5.99 19.19 -1.20
C ASP A 43 -4.66 18.61 -0.69
N PHE A 44 -3.99 17.83 -1.55
CA PHE A 44 -2.73 17.18 -1.22
C PHE A 44 -1.90 16.91 -2.48
N GLY A 45 -0.56 16.93 -2.34
CA GLY A 45 0.34 16.64 -3.46
C GLY A 45 0.54 17.83 -4.40
N GLY A 46 0.60 17.57 -5.69
CA GLY A 46 0.84 18.56 -6.72
C GLY A 46 -0.31 19.55 -6.87
N CYS A 47 -1.56 19.11 -6.75
CA CYS A 47 -2.70 20.00 -6.78
C CYS A 47 -2.71 21.01 -5.61
N ALA A 48 -2.19 20.60 -4.45
CA ALA A 48 -2.00 21.51 -3.32
C ALA A 48 -0.84 22.48 -3.55
N ILE A 49 0.27 22.06 -4.18
CA ILE A 49 1.38 22.94 -4.58
C ILE A 49 0.85 24.03 -5.52
N ASP A 50 0.05 23.68 -6.51
CA ASP A 50 -0.52 24.65 -7.47
C ASP A 50 -1.36 25.74 -6.78
N LYS A 51 -2.04 25.40 -5.66
CA LYS A 51 -2.92 26.33 -4.94
C LYS A 51 -2.20 27.12 -3.84
N THR A 52 -1.26 26.49 -3.14
CA THR A 52 -0.71 27.01 -1.88
C THR A 52 0.82 27.10 -1.85
N GLY A 53 1.50 26.48 -2.81
CA GLY A 53 2.95 26.29 -2.81
C GLY A 53 3.45 25.16 -1.90
N GLU A 54 2.55 24.46 -1.20
CA GLU A 54 2.88 23.40 -0.25
C GLU A 54 2.21 22.07 -0.65
N PRO A 55 2.97 20.94 -0.68
CA PRO A 55 2.38 19.63 -1.01
C PRO A 55 1.50 19.05 0.12
N LEU A 56 1.68 19.53 1.35
CA LEU A 56 0.89 19.18 2.52
C LEU A 56 0.53 20.47 3.26
N PRO A 57 -0.57 21.13 2.89
CA PRO A 57 -1.04 22.31 3.61
C PRO A 57 -1.34 22.00 5.07
N ASN A 58 -1.15 22.98 5.97
CA ASN A 58 -1.38 22.78 7.40
C ASN A 58 -2.83 22.37 7.70
N GLY A 59 -3.81 22.90 6.97
CA GLY A 59 -5.23 22.49 7.10
C GLY A 59 -5.41 21.01 6.84
N THR A 60 -4.87 20.51 5.73
CA THR A 60 -4.88 19.08 5.35
C THR A 60 -4.20 18.22 6.42
N LEU A 61 -3.04 18.66 6.93
CA LEU A 61 -2.34 17.96 8.00
C LEU A 61 -3.19 17.86 9.27
N GLN A 62 -3.82 18.95 9.71
CA GLN A 62 -4.67 18.96 10.91
C GLN A 62 -5.93 18.10 10.71
N ALA A 63 -6.55 18.15 9.53
CA ALA A 63 -7.66 17.28 9.20
C ALA A 63 -7.26 15.79 9.27
N ALA A 64 -6.12 15.42 8.68
CA ALA A 64 -5.60 14.05 8.71
C ALA A 64 -5.29 13.55 10.13
N LEU A 65 -4.68 14.40 10.97
CA LEU A 65 -4.39 14.06 12.38
C LEU A 65 -5.65 13.91 13.22
N GLY A 66 -6.73 14.60 12.87
CA GLY A 66 -8.04 14.53 13.55
C GLY A 66 -8.95 13.42 13.05
N ALA A 67 -8.66 12.82 11.91
CA ALA A 67 -9.47 11.79 11.28
C ALA A 67 -9.32 10.40 11.95
N ASP A 68 -10.29 9.53 11.71
CA ASP A 68 -10.20 8.11 12.06
C ASP A 68 -9.40 7.30 11.04
N ALA A 69 -9.40 7.76 9.77
CA ALA A 69 -8.59 7.22 8.69
C ALA A 69 -8.34 8.25 7.58
N VAL A 70 -7.27 8.07 6.82
CA VAL A 70 -6.97 8.84 5.61
C VAL A 70 -6.99 7.91 4.40
N LEU A 71 -7.74 8.28 3.38
CA LEU A 71 -7.78 7.58 2.10
C LEU A 71 -7.15 8.47 1.03
N LEU A 72 -6.02 8.06 0.48
CA LEU A 72 -5.25 8.79 -0.52
C LEU A 72 -5.28 8.04 -1.85
N ALA A 73 -5.52 8.75 -2.95
CA ALA A 73 -5.61 8.08 -4.25
C ALA A 73 -4.27 8.04 -4.99
N ALA A 74 -3.71 9.17 -5.40
CA ALA A 74 -2.45 9.18 -6.12
C ALA A 74 -1.72 10.51 -5.94
N VAL A 75 -0.38 10.49 -6.05
CA VAL A 75 0.46 11.68 -5.83
C VAL A 75 1.58 11.73 -6.84
N GLY A 76 1.97 12.95 -7.21
CA GLY A 76 3.16 13.22 -8.00
C GLY A 76 2.89 13.45 -9.47
N GLY A 77 3.96 13.65 -10.21
CA GLY A 77 3.95 13.83 -11.66
C GLY A 77 5.06 14.77 -12.13
N PRO A 78 5.47 14.65 -13.41
CA PRO A 78 6.63 15.37 -13.97
C PRO A 78 6.46 16.91 -13.94
N LYS A 79 5.23 17.41 -13.87
CA LYS A 79 4.92 18.84 -13.75
C LYS A 79 5.67 19.52 -12.58
N TRP A 80 5.89 18.79 -11.48
CA TRP A 80 6.46 19.33 -10.25
C TRP A 80 7.92 18.92 -10.02
N ASP A 81 8.59 18.27 -10.98
CA ASP A 81 9.98 17.83 -10.85
C ASP A 81 10.96 18.97 -10.57
N ALA A 82 10.70 20.15 -11.12
CA ALA A 82 11.49 21.34 -10.90
C ALA A 82 11.09 22.17 -9.66
N CYS A 83 10.01 21.78 -8.95
CA CYS A 83 9.56 22.51 -7.78
C CYS A 83 10.52 22.29 -6.58
N PRO A 84 10.76 23.33 -5.76
CA PRO A 84 11.58 23.21 -4.54
C PRO A 84 11.05 22.16 -3.56
N LYS A 85 9.72 22.02 -3.49
CA LYS A 85 9.04 20.99 -2.71
C LYS A 85 8.25 20.10 -3.66
N ARG A 86 8.62 18.84 -3.73
CA ARG A 86 7.93 17.86 -4.56
C ARG A 86 6.70 17.29 -3.86
N PRO A 87 5.69 16.80 -4.59
CA PRO A 87 4.52 16.13 -4.02
C PRO A 87 4.86 14.99 -3.06
N GLU A 88 5.89 14.20 -3.38
CA GLU A 88 6.38 13.06 -2.58
C GLU A 88 6.89 13.50 -1.20
N ALA A 89 7.43 14.72 -1.07
CA ALA A 89 7.83 15.27 0.23
C ALA A 89 6.62 15.46 1.16
N GLY A 90 5.46 15.80 0.59
CA GLY A 90 4.18 15.85 1.31
C GLY A 90 3.79 14.48 1.87
N LEU A 91 3.94 13.42 1.07
CA LEU A 91 3.62 12.05 1.48
C LEU A 91 4.53 11.56 2.62
N LEU A 92 5.84 11.79 2.51
CA LEU A 92 6.79 11.48 3.58
C LEU A 92 6.46 12.26 4.87
N GLY A 93 6.11 13.54 4.74
CA GLY A 93 5.68 14.38 5.86
C GLY A 93 4.40 13.86 6.53
N LEU A 94 3.40 13.48 5.74
CA LEU A 94 2.12 12.93 6.23
C LEU A 94 2.33 11.59 6.96
N ARG A 95 3.07 10.65 6.37
CA ARG A 95 3.41 9.36 6.99
C ARG A 95 4.13 9.54 8.32
N SER A 96 5.09 10.47 8.38
CA SER A 96 5.81 10.81 9.60
C SER A 96 4.88 11.39 10.68
N ALA A 97 4.02 12.35 10.32
CA ALA A 97 3.08 12.98 11.24
C ALA A 97 2.05 11.99 11.81
N LEU A 98 1.55 11.10 10.97
CA LEU A 98 0.64 10.01 11.38
C LEU A 98 1.36 8.88 12.14
N LYS A 99 2.69 8.91 12.25
CA LYS A 99 3.52 7.84 12.84
C LYS A 99 3.25 6.47 12.18
N ALA A 100 2.98 6.47 10.89
CA ALA A 100 2.65 5.30 10.09
C ALA A 100 3.94 4.53 9.73
N TYR A 101 4.45 3.72 10.65
CA TYR A 101 5.73 3.03 10.50
C TYR A 101 5.67 1.70 9.75
N ALA A 102 4.50 1.09 9.66
CA ALA A 102 4.30 -0.21 9.01
C ALA A 102 3.48 -0.03 7.73
N ASN A 103 4.07 -0.34 6.59
CA ASN A 103 3.36 -0.36 5.32
C ASN A 103 3.09 -1.81 4.90
N LEU A 104 1.81 -2.13 4.78
CA LEU A 104 1.31 -3.44 4.38
C LEU A 104 0.95 -3.41 2.91
N ARG A 105 1.59 -4.26 2.11
CA ARG A 105 1.38 -4.36 0.66
C ARG A 105 1.08 -5.81 0.29
N PRO A 106 -0.19 -6.23 0.19
CA PRO A 106 -0.53 -7.55 -0.29
C PRO A 106 -0.30 -7.66 -1.80
N ALA A 107 0.34 -8.73 -2.25
CA ALA A 107 0.49 -9.10 -3.65
C ALA A 107 -0.17 -10.46 -3.87
N VAL A 108 -1.33 -10.45 -4.52
CA VAL A 108 -2.17 -11.63 -4.75
C VAL A 108 -2.41 -11.82 -6.23
N ILE A 109 -2.13 -13.01 -6.76
CA ILE A 109 -2.53 -13.37 -8.12
C ILE A 109 -3.93 -14.01 -8.06
N TYR A 110 -4.89 -13.30 -8.65
CA TYR A 110 -6.25 -13.84 -8.79
C TYR A 110 -6.29 -14.93 -9.86
N GLU A 111 -7.13 -15.97 -9.65
CA GLU A 111 -7.25 -17.09 -10.57
C GLU A 111 -7.52 -16.64 -12.03
N ASP A 112 -8.46 -15.70 -12.17
CA ASP A 112 -8.84 -15.14 -13.49
C ASP A 112 -7.75 -14.31 -14.17
N LEU A 113 -6.73 -13.89 -13.42
CA LEU A 113 -5.62 -13.05 -13.90
C LEU A 113 -4.29 -13.81 -14.06
N LYS A 114 -4.24 -15.11 -13.80
CA LYS A 114 -3.00 -15.91 -13.93
C LYS A 114 -2.31 -15.73 -15.29
N ARG A 115 -3.09 -15.63 -16.36
CA ARG A 115 -2.56 -15.51 -17.74
C ARG A 115 -1.92 -14.17 -18.06
N ILE A 116 -2.17 -13.12 -17.27
CA ILE A 116 -1.53 -11.80 -17.46
C ILE A 116 -0.25 -11.66 -16.63
N SER A 117 0.01 -12.57 -15.71
CA SER A 117 1.29 -12.62 -15.01
C SER A 117 2.44 -12.84 -16.02
N PRO A 118 3.58 -12.14 -15.85
CA PRO A 118 4.75 -12.36 -16.69
C PRO A 118 5.47 -13.67 -16.37
N LEU A 119 5.07 -14.37 -15.32
CA LEU A 119 5.65 -15.64 -14.91
C LEU A 119 5.07 -16.80 -15.72
N LYS A 120 5.84 -17.89 -15.81
CA LYS A 120 5.39 -19.13 -16.44
C LYS A 120 4.19 -19.72 -15.70
N ASP A 121 3.26 -20.36 -16.42
CA ASP A 121 2.06 -20.99 -15.88
C ASP A 121 2.38 -21.98 -14.75
N GLU A 122 3.46 -22.76 -14.87
CA GLU A 122 3.88 -23.73 -13.84
C GLU A 122 4.26 -23.08 -12.50
N ILE A 123 4.69 -21.80 -12.50
CA ILE A 123 5.00 -21.02 -11.30
C ILE A 123 3.71 -20.45 -10.72
N VAL A 124 2.91 -19.81 -11.58
CA VAL A 124 1.66 -19.13 -11.17
C VAL A 124 0.60 -20.14 -10.69
N SER A 125 0.59 -21.37 -11.23
CA SER A 125 -0.37 -22.40 -10.84
C SER A 125 -0.32 -22.79 -9.38
N ARG A 126 0.83 -22.57 -8.71
CA ARG A 126 1.01 -22.82 -7.26
C ARG A 126 0.29 -21.81 -6.36
N GLY A 127 -0.22 -20.72 -6.95
CA GLY A 127 -0.81 -19.59 -6.23
C GLY A 127 0.25 -18.65 -5.68
N VAL A 128 -0.10 -17.37 -5.61
CA VAL A 128 0.74 -16.31 -5.01
C VAL A 128 -0.15 -15.45 -4.14
N ASP A 129 0.16 -15.41 -2.86
CA ASP A 129 -0.48 -14.57 -1.84
C ASP A 129 0.56 -14.15 -0.82
N ILE A 130 1.23 -13.04 -1.10
CA ILE A 130 2.35 -12.51 -0.33
C ILE A 130 1.90 -11.24 0.39
N MET A 131 2.20 -11.11 1.68
CA MET A 131 2.06 -9.87 2.41
C MET A 131 3.46 -9.26 2.64
N VAL A 132 3.78 -8.19 1.96
CA VAL A 132 5.00 -7.41 2.25
C VAL A 132 4.72 -6.48 3.42
N VAL A 133 5.50 -6.62 4.49
CA VAL A 133 5.49 -5.76 5.68
C VAL A 133 6.77 -4.93 5.66
N ARG A 134 6.64 -3.71 5.17
CA ARG A 134 7.74 -2.75 4.99
C ARG A 134 7.80 -1.78 6.15
N GLU A 135 8.95 -1.63 6.80
CA GLU A 135 9.20 -0.50 7.68
C GLU A 135 9.22 0.79 6.85
N LEU A 136 8.52 1.85 7.31
CA LEU A 136 8.20 2.99 6.46
C LEU A 136 8.83 4.32 6.92
N THR A 137 9.29 4.43 8.17
CA THR A 137 9.68 5.71 8.80
C THR A 137 11.14 5.75 9.26
N GLY A 138 11.90 4.73 8.92
CA GLY A 138 13.34 4.63 9.20
C GLY A 138 14.17 4.42 7.93
N GLY A 139 15.40 4.00 8.14
CA GLY A 139 16.33 3.64 7.09
C GLY A 139 16.90 4.82 6.30
N ILE A 140 17.31 4.53 5.07
CA ILE A 140 18.04 5.47 4.21
C ILE A 140 17.18 6.68 3.80
N TYR A 141 15.86 6.54 3.71
CA TYR A 141 14.97 7.63 3.31
C TYR A 141 14.83 8.73 4.37
N PHE A 142 15.11 8.40 5.64
CA PHE A 142 15.04 9.32 6.78
C PHE A 142 16.39 9.60 7.44
N GLY A 143 17.45 8.97 6.95
CA GLY A 143 18.81 9.15 7.45
C GLY A 143 19.42 10.50 7.09
N LYS A 144 20.58 10.78 7.68
CA LYS A 144 21.37 11.95 7.31
C LYS A 144 21.83 11.80 5.86
N ARG A 145 21.78 12.90 5.14
CA ARG A 145 22.22 12.97 3.75
C ARG A 145 22.97 14.27 3.49
N GLY A 146 23.81 14.27 2.49
CA GLY A 146 24.56 15.48 2.14
C GLY A 146 25.36 15.33 0.85
N ARG A 147 25.97 16.44 0.49
CA ARG A 147 26.96 16.56 -0.57
C ARG A 147 28.20 17.25 -0.03
N GLY A 148 29.34 16.95 -0.59
CA GLY A 148 30.61 17.56 -0.26
C GLY A 148 31.60 17.47 -1.42
N THR A 149 32.81 17.90 -1.18
CA THR A 149 33.94 17.79 -2.13
C THR A 149 35.11 17.16 -1.40
N GLU A 150 35.71 16.15 -1.98
CA GLU A 150 36.90 15.46 -1.49
C GLU A 150 37.82 15.18 -2.67
N ASP A 151 39.11 15.51 -2.53
CA ASP A 151 40.12 15.35 -3.59
C ASP A 151 39.74 16.03 -4.92
N GLY A 152 39.02 17.18 -4.87
CA GLY A 152 38.56 17.91 -6.03
C GLY A 152 37.36 17.32 -6.77
N ALA A 153 36.77 16.23 -6.27
CA ALA A 153 35.56 15.60 -6.80
C ALA A 153 34.36 15.80 -5.89
N GLU A 154 33.16 16.02 -6.46
CA GLU A 154 31.92 16.05 -5.71
C GLU A 154 31.53 14.65 -5.26
N TYR A 155 31.04 14.53 -4.03
CA TYR A 155 30.39 13.31 -3.53
C TYR A 155 29.04 13.63 -2.90
N ALA A 156 28.17 12.60 -2.85
CA ALA A 156 26.91 12.64 -2.13
C ALA A 156 26.75 11.36 -1.28
N TYR A 157 26.06 11.46 -0.16
CA TYR A 157 25.79 10.33 0.72
C TYR A 157 24.39 10.38 1.30
N ASP A 158 23.81 9.19 1.52
CA ASP A 158 22.62 8.93 2.31
C ASP A 158 22.95 7.85 3.35
N THR A 159 22.50 8.03 4.60
CA THR A 159 22.83 7.13 5.70
C THR A 159 21.66 6.21 6.01
N GLU A 160 21.87 4.91 5.93
CA GLU A 160 20.91 3.94 6.47
C GLU A 160 21.10 3.78 7.98
N LYS A 161 20.04 4.03 8.75
CA LYS A 161 20.06 3.92 10.20
C LYS A 161 18.76 3.31 10.69
N TYR A 162 18.90 2.28 11.55
CA TYR A 162 17.81 1.66 12.30
C TYR A 162 18.17 1.56 13.77
N SER A 163 17.19 1.79 14.65
CA SER A 163 17.30 1.48 16.08
C SER A 163 16.59 0.15 16.39
N GLU A 164 16.96 -0.47 17.51
CA GLU A 164 16.31 -1.68 18.04
C GLU A 164 14.78 -1.51 18.12
N LYS A 165 14.31 -0.35 18.61
CA LYS A 165 12.88 -0.06 18.77
C LYS A 165 12.14 0.00 17.44
N GLU A 166 12.74 0.56 16.39
CA GLU A 166 12.14 0.62 15.05
C GLU A 166 12.01 -0.79 14.46
N ILE A 167 13.04 -1.61 14.62
CA ILE A 167 13.02 -2.99 14.12
C ILE A 167 12.03 -3.84 14.94
N GLU A 168 12.01 -3.71 16.26
CA GLU A 168 11.12 -4.48 17.14
C GLU A 168 9.65 -4.23 16.80
N ARG A 169 9.24 -2.95 16.65
CA ARG A 169 7.83 -2.62 16.38
C ARG A 169 7.34 -3.18 15.04
N ILE A 170 8.18 -3.13 13.99
CA ILE A 170 7.78 -3.66 12.68
C ILE A 170 7.82 -5.19 12.66
N ALA A 171 8.78 -5.82 13.37
CA ALA A 171 8.85 -7.25 13.52
C ALA A 171 7.59 -7.78 14.22
N ARG A 172 7.18 -7.20 15.35
CA ARG A 172 5.95 -7.59 16.06
C ARG A 172 4.72 -7.48 15.14
N MET A 173 4.58 -6.39 14.38
CA MET A 173 3.51 -6.26 13.39
C MET A 173 3.51 -7.39 12.36
N ALA A 174 4.68 -7.76 11.84
CA ALA A 174 4.79 -8.85 10.87
C ALA A 174 4.44 -10.21 11.49
N PHE A 175 4.86 -10.47 12.71
CA PHE A 175 4.52 -11.70 13.43
C PHE A 175 3.02 -11.79 13.74
N ASP A 176 2.38 -10.69 14.18
CA ASP A 176 0.92 -10.63 14.42
C ASP A 176 0.12 -10.87 13.13
N ILE A 177 0.61 -10.38 11.99
CA ILE A 177 0.04 -10.66 10.67
C ILE A 177 0.22 -12.13 10.31
N ALA A 178 1.41 -12.68 10.49
CA ALA A 178 1.73 -14.07 10.16
C ALA A 178 0.88 -15.06 10.96
N LEU A 179 0.59 -14.78 12.24
CA LEU A 179 -0.32 -15.61 13.07
C LEU A 179 -1.71 -15.78 12.45
N LYS A 180 -2.17 -14.78 11.69
CA LYS A 180 -3.48 -14.79 11.01
C LYS A 180 -3.41 -15.31 9.58
N ARG A 181 -2.22 -15.72 9.11
CA ARG A 181 -1.93 -16.26 7.79
C ARG A 181 -1.32 -17.67 7.90
N SER A 182 -0.42 -18.04 7.01
CA SER A 182 0.20 -19.37 6.98
C SER A 182 1.34 -19.57 8.01
N LYS A 183 1.51 -18.63 8.93
CA LYS A 183 2.49 -18.66 10.03
C LYS A 183 3.95 -18.79 9.56
N ARG A 184 4.29 -18.15 8.45
CA ARG A 184 5.64 -18.12 7.88
C ARG A 184 6.09 -16.68 7.64
N ILE A 185 7.30 -16.35 8.11
CA ILE A 185 7.95 -15.07 7.85
C ILE A 185 9.29 -15.33 7.17
N CYS A 186 9.53 -14.62 6.06
CA CYS A 186 10.84 -14.43 5.49
C CYS A 186 11.29 -12.99 5.81
N SER A 187 12.28 -12.84 6.72
CA SER A 187 12.90 -11.57 7.03
C SER A 187 14.02 -11.29 6.03
N VAL A 188 13.87 -10.22 5.26
CA VAL A 188 14.79 -9.87 4.17
C VAL A 188 15.76 -8.78 4.62
N ASP A 189 17.05 -9.03 4.44
CA ASP A 189 18.13 -8.15 4.88
C ASP A 189 19.39 -8.25 3.99
N LYS A 190 20.44 -7.52 4.32
CA LYS A 190 21.79 -7.62 3.71
C LYS A 190 22.87 -7.77 4.77
N ALA A 191 22.64 -8.66 5.76
CA ALA A 191 23.49 -8.82 6.94
C ALA A 191 24.93 -9.31 6.64
N ASN A 192 25.18 -9.86 5.46
CA ASN A 192 26.53 -10.20 5.02
C ASN A 192 27.42 -8.95 4.76
N VAL A 193 26.78 -7.76 4.58
CA VAL A 193 27.49 -6.50 4.27
C VAL A 193 27.17 -5.40 5.27
N LEU A 194 25.89 -5.15 5.59
CA LEU A 194 25.43 -3.96 6.31
C LEU A 194 25.29 -4.21 7.82
N GLU A 195 25.81 -3.29 8.64
CA GLU A 195 25.65 -3.32 10.10
C GLU A 195 24.19 -3.12 10.53
N SER A 196 23.46 -2.23 9.86
CA SER A 196 22.02 -2.04 10.06
C SER A 196 21.23 -3.34 9.88
N SER A 197 21.59 -4.14 8.87
CA SER A 197 20.98 -5.44 8.60
C SER A 197 21.40 -6.53 9.61
N ARG A 198 22.60 -6.47 10.19
CA ARG A 198 23.02 -7.36 11.29
C ARG A 198 22.20 -7.09 12.55
N LEU A 199 22.01 -5.81 12.89
CA LEU A 199 21.12 -5.41 13.99
C LEU A 199 19.67 -5.86 13.71
N TRP A 200 19.18 -5.64 12.46
CA TRP A 200 17.86 -6.08 12.03
C TRP A 200 17.64 -7.57 12.32
N ARG A 201 18.53 -8.42 11.82
CA ARG A 201 18.45 -9.88 12.00
C ARG A 201 18.49 -10.28 13.47
N SER A 202 19.35 -9.64 14.27
CA SER A 202 19.46 -9.90 15.71
C SER A 202 18.14 -9.59 16.44
N VAL A 203 17.53 -8.43 16.16
CA VAL A 203 16.28 -8.02 16.82
C VAL A 203 15.10 -8.88 16.36
N VAL A 204 15.01 -9.19 15.07
CA VAL A 204 13.95 -10.08 14.55
C VAL A 204 14.03 -11.46 15.16
N ASN A 205 15.25 -12.01 15.34
CA ASN A 205 15.45 -13.29 16.07
C ASN A 205 15.02 -13.21 17.54
N LYS A 206 15.25 -12.07 18.20
CA LYS A 206 14.81 -11.88 19.59
C LYS A 206 13.28 -11.84 19.67
N VAL A 207 12.62 -11.09 18.77
CA VAL A 207 11.16 -11.00 18.72
C VAL A 207 10.54 -12.35 18.40
N SER A 208 11.14 -13.16 17.53
CA SER A 208 10.58 -14.47 17.14
C SER A 208 10.40 -15.43 18.32
N GLN A 209 11.14 -15.25 19.41
CA GLN A 209 11.02 -16.07 20.63
C GLN A 209 9.65 -15.90 21.32
N ASP A 210 8.99 -14.76 21.11
CA ASP A 210 7.64 -14.49 21.62
C ASP A 210 6.54 -15.13 20.73
N TYR A 211 6.90 -15.66 19.55
CA TYR A 211 5.99 -16.21 18.54
C TYR A 211 6.36 -17.63 18.10
N PRO A 212 6.38 -18.62 19.00
CA PRO A 212 6.87 -19.96 18.71
C PRO A 212 6.09 -20.71 17.62
N GLU A 213 4.88 -20.26 17.30
CA GLU A 213 4.05 -20.85 16.24
C GLU A 213 4.42 -20.37 14.83
N VAL A 214 5.23 -19.30 14.72
CA VAL A 214 5.56 -18.68 13.44
C VAL A 214 6.97 -19.13 13.01
N LYS A 215 7.05 -19.77 11.85
CA LYS A 215 8.33 -20.13 11.25
C LYS A 215 9.02 -18.89 10.70
N LEU A 216 10.22 -18.58 11.23
CA LEU A 216 11.07 -17.49 10.75
C LEU A 216 12.21 -18.05 9.87
N GLU A 217 12.38 -17.45 8.71
CA GLU A 217 13.54 -17.63 7.85
C GLU A 217 14.17 -16.27 7.53
N HIS A 218 15.48 -16.22 7.29
CA HIS A 218 16.18 -15.02 6.83
C HIS A 218 16.69 -15.22 5.41
N MET A 219 16.54 -14.18 4.59
CA MET A 219 17.03 -14.20 3.22
C MET A 219 17.75 -12.90 2.89
N TYR A 220 18.85 -12.97 2.17
CA TYR A 220 19.47 -11.76 1.62
C TYR A 220 18.60 -11.19 0.52
N VAL A 221 18.53 -9.86 0.43
CA VAL A 221 17.63 -9.14 -0.48
C VAL A 221 17.82 -9.50 -1.94
N ASP A 222 19.06 -9.71 -2.38
CA ASP A 222 19.39 -10.14 -3.74
C ASP A 222 18.84 -11.55 -4.04
N ASN A 223 18.90 -12.47 -3.07
CA ASN A 223 18.27 -13.78 -3.20
C ASN A 223 16.75 -13.68 -3.15
N ALA A 224 16.18 -12.82 -2.30
CA ALA A 224 14.73 -12.62 -2.22
C ALA A 224 14.16 -12.14 -3.56
N ALA A 225 14.81 -11.18 -4.23
CA ALA A 225 14.46 -10.74 -5.58
C ALA A 225 14.47 -11.89 -6.59
N MET A 226 15.53 -12.71 -6.61
CA MET A 226 15.56 -13.90 -7.49
C MET A 226 14.43 -14.89 -7.17
N GLN A 227 14.14 -15.13 -5.90
CA GLN A 227 13.13 -16.10 -5.48
C GLN A 227 11.70 -15.62 -5.73
N LEU A 228 11.43 -14.32 -5.70
CA LEU A 228 10.13 -13.76 -6.09
C LEU A 228 9.78 -14.13 -7.54
N VAL A 229 10.76 -14.12 -8.45
CA VAL A 229 10.55 -14.52 -9.84
C VAL A 229 10.54 -16.04 -10.01
N ARG A 230 11.38 -16.77 -9.25
CA ARG A 230 11.58 -18.21 -9.44
C ARG A 230 10.49 -19.06 -8.78
N ASP A 231 10.10 -18.73 -7.56
CA ASP A 231 9.10 -19.45 -6.77
C ASP A 231 8.45 -18.53 -5.73
N PRO A 232 7.58 -17.60 -6.14
CA PRO A 232 6.90 -16.69 -5.23
C PRO A 232 5.98 -17.40 -4.23
N SER A 233 5.53 -18.61 -4.52
CA SER A 233 4.63 -19.38 -3.65
C SER A 233 5.27 -19.81 -2.32
N GLN A 234 6.59 -19.76 -2.21
CA GLN A 234 7.30 -20.03 -0.96
C GLN A 234 7.07 -18.96 0.11
N PHE A 235 6.72 -17.73 -0.30
CA PHE A 235 6.53 -16.61 0.61
C PHE A 235 5.10 -16.52 1.13
N ASP A 236 4.96 -16.12 2.39
CA ASP A 236 3.71 -15.76 3.05
C ASP A 236 3.79 -14.31 3.54
N VAL A 237 4.66 -14.04 4.53
CA VAL A 237 4.95 -12.68 4.99
C VAL A 237 6.42 -12.36 4.71
N LEU A 238 6.66 -11.28 3.96
CA LEU A 238 7.98 -10.69 3.72
C LEU A 238 8.17 -9.50 4.65
N LEU A 239 9.04 -9.63 5.64
CA LEU A 239 9.41 -8.54 6.56
C LEU A 239 10.66 -7.84 6.03
N THR A 240 10.60 -6.53 5.80
CA THR A 240 11.65 -5.77 5.12
C THR A 240 11.92 -4.41 5.75
N SER A 241 13.16 -3.91 5.60
CA SER A 241 13.52 -2.51 5.78
C SER A 241 12.84 -1.62 4.73
N ASN A 242 12.95 -0.30 4.89
CA ASN A 242 12.26 0.67 4.05
C ASN A 242 12.58 0.52 2.55
N MET A 243 13.85 0.68 2.17
CA MET A 243 14.28 0.63 0.77
C MET A 243 14.11 -0.76 0.15
N PHE A 244 14.47 -1.82 0.87
CA PHE A 244 14.30 -3.18 0.35
C PHE A 244 12.83 -3.53 0.16
N GLY A 245 11.97 -3.10 1.08
CA GLY A 245 10.52 -3.29 0.98
C GLY A 245 9.90 -2.51 -0.16
N ASP A 246 10.42 -1.32 -0.49
CA ASP A 246 9.99 -0.54 -1.64
C ASP A 246 10.23 -1.33 -2.94
N ILE A 247 11.47 -1.74 -3.15
CA ILE A 247 11.89 -2.44 -4.37
C ILE A 247 11.17 -3.79 -4.51
N LEU A 248 11.20 -4.63 -3.46
CA LEU A 248 10.61 -5.97 -3.51
C LEU A 248 9.10 -5.96 -3.62
N SER A 249 8.41 -4.95 -3.06
CA SER A 249 6.95 -4.87 -3.20
C SER A 249 6.54 -4.45 -4.62
N ASP A 250 7.32 -3.59 -5.28
CA ASP A 250 7.08 -3.22 -6.67
C ASP A 250 7.40 -4.40 -7.61
N GLU A 251 8.46 -5.17 -7.35
CA GLU A 251 8.71 -6.43 -8.03
C GLU A 251 7.56 -7.42 -7.83
N ALA A 252 7.12 -7.64 -6.58
CA ALA A 252 5.98 -8.51 -6.28
C ALA A 252 4.69 -8.02 -6.96
N SER A 253 4.53 -6.71 -7.17
CA SER A 253 3.40 -6.15 -7.88
C SER A 253 3.33 -6.62 -9.33
N MET A 254 4.48 -6.66 -10.00
CA MET A 254 4.54 -7.09 -11.40
C MET A 254 4.19 -8.57 -11.58
N LEU A 255 4.37 -9.39 -10.55
CA LEU A 255 3.95 -10.80 -10.60
C LEU A 255 2.44 -10.95 -10.77
N THR A 256 1.66 -9.97 -10.29
CA THR A 256 0.19 -9.97 -10.39
C THR A 256 -0.34 -9.53 -11.75
N GLY A 257 0.53 -9.02 -12.61
CA GLY A 257 0.22 -8.57 -13.97
C GLY A 257 -0.08 -7.08 -14.10
N SER A 258 -0.42 -6.38 -13.02
CA SER A 258 -0.59 -4.91 -13.04
C SER A 258 -0.43 -4.31 -11.64
N ILE A 259 0.29 -3.20 -11.57
CA ILE A 259 0.41 -2.38 -10.35
C ILE A 259 -0.94 -1.75 -9.94
N GLY A 260 -1.88 -1.58 -10.89
CA GLY A 260 -3.23 -1.07 -10.64
C GLY A 260 -4.11 -1.97 -9.75
N MET A 261 -3.67 -3.23 -9.53
CA MET A 261 -4.38 -4.20 -8.69
C MET A 261 -4.06 -4.08 -7.20
N LEU A 262 -3.04 -3.31 -6.82
CA LEU A 262 -2.42 -3.47 -5.50
C LEU A 262 -2.76 -2.35 -4.53
N PRO A 263 -3.41 -2.70 -3.41
CA PRO A 263 -3.65 -1.78 -2.31
C PRO A 263 -2.44 -1.65 -1.39
N SER A 264 -2.49 -0.64 -0.52
CA SER A 264 -1.63 -0.61 0.67
C SER A 264 -2.29 0.03 1.88
N ALA A 265 -1.77 -0.30 3.07
CA ALA A 265 -2.12 0.31 4.33
C ALA A 265 -0.84 0.72 5.07
N SER A 266 -0.75 1.99 5.47
CA SER A 266 0.32 2.52 6.29
C SER A 266 -0.20 2.73 7.71
N LEU A 267 0.30 1.93 8.67
CA LEU A 267 -0.22 1.78 10.02
C LEU A 267 0.84 2.10 11.07
N GLY A 268 0.41 2.33 12.31
CA GLY A 268 1.32 2.50 13.44
C GLY A 268 0.90 3.53 14.46
N GLY A 269 0.40 4.68 14.02
CA GLY A 269 -0.22 5.69 14.87
C GLY A 269 -1.71 5.43 15.11
N LYS A 270 -2.42 6.48 15.56
CA LYS A 270 -3.88 6.42 15.78
C LYS A 270 -4.64 6.32 14.45
N THR A 271 -4.19 7.05 13.44
CA THR A 271 -4.84 7.19 12.14
C THR A 271 -4.07 6.43 11.08
N GLY A 272 -4.71 5.47 10.40
CA GLY A 272 -4.13 4.75 9.27
C GLY A 272 -4.23 5.56 7.97
N LEU A 273 -3.26 5.39 7.08
CA LEU A 273 -3.25 5.93 5.73
C LEU A 273 -3.36 4.77 4.73
N TYR A 274 -4.32 4.86 3.81
CA TYR A 274 -4.66 3.82 2.85
C TYR A 274 -4.56 4.38 1.44
N GLU A 275 -3.76 3.72 0.61
CA GLU A 275 -3.46 4.20 -0.74
C GLU A 275 -3.12 3.03 -1.69
N PRO A 276 -3.45 3.09 -2.99
CA PRO A 276 -2.89 2.13 -3.94
C PRO A 276 -1.37 2.32 -4.05
N ILE A 277 -0.66 1.30 -4.52
CA ILE A 277 0.81 1.34 -4.65
C ILE A 277 1.25 2.19 -5.84
N HIS A 278 0.44 2.23 -6.92
CA HIS A 278 0.76 2.95 -8.15
C HIS A 278 0.76 4.48 -7.96
N GLY A 279 1.47 5.18 -8.85
CA GLY A 279 1.51 6.64 -8.93
C GLY A 279 0.30 7.26 -9.63
N SER A 280 0.46 8.52 -10.04
CA SER A 280 -0.60 9.36 -10.61
C SER A 280 -0.88 9.14 -12.10
N ALA A 281 -0.06 8.38 -12.82
CA ALA A 281 -0.19 8.04 -14.25
C ALA A 281 -0.70 9.22 -15.12
N PRO A 282 0.07 10.32 -15.22
CA PRO A 282 -0.39 11.55 -15.86
C PRO A 282 -0.73 11.41 -17.34
N ASP A 283 -0.18 10.43 -18.01
CA ASP A 283 -0.39 10.08 -19.42
C ASP A 283 -1.80 9.58 -19.74
N ILE A 284 -2.49 9.00 -18.76
CA ILE A 284 -3.87 8.49 -18.92
C ILE A 284 -4.92 9.29 -18.15
N THR A 285 -4.53 10.37 -17.51
CA THR A 285 -5.44 11.25 -16.73
C THR A 285 -6.59 11.77 -17.59
N GLY A 286 -7.83 11.68 -17.08
CA GLY A 286 -9.05 12.16 -17.75
C GLY A 286 -9.51 11.30 -18.93
N ARG A 287 -8.93 10.08 -19.08
CA ARG A 287 -9.24 9.20 -20.23
C ARG A 287 -10.15 8.02 -19.88
N ASP A 288 -10.60 7.92 -18.64
CA ASP A 288 -11.38 6.77 -18.14
C ASP A 288 -10.67 5.41 -18.38
N MET A 289 -9.34 5.39 -18.28
CA MET A 289 -8.51 4.20 -18.53
C MET A 289 -7.89 3.61 -17.27
N ALA A 290 -7.91 4.36 -16.17
CA ALA A 290 -7.28 3.95 -14.93
C ALA A 290 -7.95 2.70 -14.33
N ASN A 291 -7.15 1.83 -13.71
CA ASN A 291 -7.67 0.70 -12.95
C ASN A 291 -8.00 1.14 -11.51
N PRO A 292 -9.27 1.14 -11.06
CA PRO A 292 -9.64 1.60 -9.73
C PRO A 292 -9.49 0.52 -8.64
N ILE A 293 -9.12 -0.71 -9.01
CA ILE A 293 -9.16 -1.88 -8.10
C ILE A 293 -8.23 -1.68 -6.91
N GLY A 294 -6.99 -1.22 -7.12
CA GLY A 294 -6.06 -0.95 -6.03
C GLY A 294 -6.61 0.05 -5.01
N MET A 295 -7.30 1.09 -5.47
CA MET A 295 -7.94 2.08 -4.60
C MET A 295 -9.13 1.49 -3.83
N VAL A 296 -9.99 0.69 -4.49
CA VAL A 296 -11.13 0.02 -3.83
C VAL A 296 -10.66 -1.02 -2.83
N LEU A 297 -9.60 -1.77 -3.13
CA LEU A 297 -9.00 -2.71 -2.18
C LEU A 297 -8.33 -1.97 -1.00
N SER A 298 -7.74 -0.78 -1.23
CA SER A 298 -7.23 0.08 -0.14
C SER A 298 -8.35 0.54 0.78
N LEU A 299 -9.53 0.86 0.24
CA LEU A 299 -10.75 1.07 1.03
C LEU A 299 -11.10 -0.18 1.84
N GLY A 300 -11.02 -1.36 1.27
CA GLY A 300 -11.23 -2.63 1.99
C GLY A 300 -10.26 -2.79 3.17
N MET A 301 -8.97 -2.49 2.97
CA MET A 301 -7.97 -2.47 4.04
C MET A 301 -8.30 -1.42 5.12
N MET A 302 -8.80 -0.24 4.75
CA MET A 302 -9.25 0.79 5.69
C MET A 302 -10.39 0.28 6.58
N LEU A 303 -11.38 -0.37 6.01
CA LEU A 303 -12.49 -0.97 6.76
C LEU A 303 -11.99 -2.00 7.77
N LYS A 304 -11.05 -2.84 7.36
CA LYS A 304 -10.46 -3.87 8.20
C LYS A 304 -9.62 -3.30 9.35
N TYR A 305 -8.62 -2.49 9.03
CA TYR A 305 -7.59 -2.10 10.00
C TYR A 305 -7.95 -0.88 10.86
N SER A 306 -8.71 0.09 10.33
CA SER A 306 -9.14 1.26 11.12
C SER A 306 -10.50 1.07 11.80
N PHE A 307 -11.38 0.26 11.21
CA PHE A 307 -12.78 0.17 11.67
C PHE A 307 -13.19 -1.21 12.17
N ASN A 308 -12.31 -2.23 12.11
CA ASN A 308 -12.58 -3.62 12.47
C ASN A 308 -13.81 -4.20 11.75
N MET A 309 -13.99 -3.83 10.49
CA MET A 309 -15.07 -4.28 9.61
C MET A 309 -14.53 -5.38 8.66
N ASP A 310 -14.11 -6.51 9.25
CA ASP A 310 -13.49 -7.62 8.50
C ASP A 310 -14.46 -8.22 7.47
N ARG A 311 -15.75 -8.27 7.79
CA ARG A 311 -16.80 -8.78 6.90
C ARG A 311 -16.91 -7.91 5.65
N GLU A 312 -17.08 -6.61 5.80
CA GLU A 312 -17.21 -5.68 4.68
C GLU A 312 -15.93 -5.64 3.84
N SER A 313 -14.76 -5.72 4.46
CA SER A 313 -13.48 -5.86 3.76
C SER A 313 -13.46 -7.11 2.88
N LEU A 314 -13.86 -8.26 3.40
CA LEU A 314 -13.93 -9.52 2.64
C LEU A 314 -14.97 -9.44 1.51
N LEU A 315 -16.10 -8.76 1.73
CA LEU A 315 -17.11 -8.59 0.68
C LEU A 315 -16.60 -7.68 -0.45
N ILE A 316 -15.78 -6.67 -0.16
CA ILE A 316 -15.10 -5.87 -1.19
C ILE A 316 -14.16 -6.76 -2.02
N GLU A 317 -13.35 -7.61 -1.39
CA GLU A 317 -12.47 -8.53 -2.12
C GLU A 317 -13.28 -9.49 -3.03
N LYS A 318 -14.39 -10.03 -2.53
CA LYS A 318 -15.30 -10.87 -3.32
C LYS A 318 -15.94 -10.09 -4.48
N ALA A 319 -16.34 -8.84 -4.25
CA ALA A 319 -16.92 -7.96 -5.29
C ALA A 319 -15.91 -7.68 -6.41
N VAL A 320 -14.66 -7.41 -6.05
CA VAL A 320 -13.55 -7.25 -7.00
C VAL A 320 -13.33 -8.54 -7.79
N ARG A 321 -13.25 -9.71 -7.12
CA ARG A 321 -13.12 -11.00 -7.82
C ARG A 321 -14.23 -11.22 -8.82
N GLY A 322 -15.48 -10.95 -8.43
CA GLY A 322 -16.63 -11.06 -9.35
C GLY A 322 -16.54 -10.09 -10.52
N ALA A 323 -15.99 -8.89 -10.32
CA ALA A 323 -15.81 -7.90 -11.39
C ALA A 323 -14.76 -8.38 -12.42
N ILE A 324 -13.57 -8.80 -11.96
CA ILE A 324 -12.49 -9.24 -12.87
C ILE A 324 -12.82 -10.54 -13.62
N ALA A 325 -13.76 -11.32 -13.16
CA ALA A 325 -14.23 -12.52 -13.87
C ALA A 325 -15.03 -12.15 -15.13
N CYS A 326 -15.71 -10.99 -15.17
CA CYS A 326 -16.59 -10.61 -16.29
C CYS A 326 -16.08 -9.39 -17.09
N ALA A 327 -15.30 -8.51 -16.50
CA ALA A 327 -14.79 -7.29 -17.14
C ALA A 327 -13.40 -6.93 -16.60
N ARG A 328 -12.59 -6.24 -17.39
CA ARG A 328 -11.22 -5.86 -17.03
C ARG A 328 -10.87 -4.50 -17.60
N THR A 329 -10.10 -3.73 -16.87
CA THR A 329 -9.45 -2.53 -17.41
C THR A 329 -8.35 -2.92 -18.39
N ILE A 330 -7.86 -1.96 -19.17
CA ILE A 330 -6.95 -2.23 -20.29
C ILE A 330 -5.63 -2.89 -19.83
N ASP A 331 -5.12 -2.51 -18.66
CA ASP A 331 -3.88 -3.03 -18.05
C ASP A 331 -3.96 -4.51 -17.65
N ILE A 332 -5.17 -5.01 -17.39
CA ILE A 332 -5.44 -6.40 -17.00
C ILE A 332 -6.34 -7.13 -18.02
N SER A 333 -6.51 -6.59 -19.21
CA SER A 333 -7.50 -7.09 -20.19
C SER A 333 -7.27 -8.53 -20.63
N GLY A 334 -6.01 -8.94 -20.86
CA GLY A 334 -5.66 -10.33 -21.17
C GLY A 334 -6.53 -10.99 -22.28
N GLY A 335 -7.09 -10.19 -23.20
CA GLY A 335 -7.98 -10.64 -24.26
C GLY A 335 -9.47 -10.64 -23.92
N CYS A 336 -9.88 -10.22 -22.71
CA CYS A 336 -11.28 -9.99 -22.36
C CYS A 336 -11.78 -8.62 -22.80
N LYS A 337 -13.10 -8.38 -22.71
CA LYS A 337 -13.68 -7.05 -22.93
C LYS A 337 -13.00 -6.06 -21.98
N SER A 338 -12.45 -4.99 -22.54
CA SER A 338 -11.92 -3.88 -21.77
C SER A 338 -13.01 -2.89 -21.42
N VAL A 339 -13.01 -2.40 -20.16
CA VAL A 339 -13.92 -1.38 -19.63
C VAL A 339 -13.10 -0.21 -19.08
N GLY A 340 -13.75 0.96 -18.96
CA GLY A 340 -13.17 2.14 -18.34
C GLY A 340 -13.14 2.06 -16.81
N CYS A 341 -12.55 3.08 -16.19
CA CYS A 341 -12.47 3.24 -14.74
C CYS A 341 -13.87 3.31 -14.10
N ASP A 342 -14.77 4.10 -14.71
CA ASP A 342 -16.13 4.29 -14.21
C ASP A 342 -16.96 3.00 -14.30
N GLU A 343 -16.94 2.33 -15.45
CA GLU A 343 -17.67 1.06 -15.63
C GLU A 343 -17.14 -0.03 -14.68
N MET A 344 -15.82 -0.13 -14.48
CA MET A 344 -15.24 -1.06 -13.51
C MET A 344 -15.71 -0.75 -12.09
N GLY A 345 -15.73 0.52 -11.69
CA GLY A 345 -16.24 0.97 -10.41
C GLY A 345 -17.73 0.62 -10.21
N ASP A 346 -18.56 0.80 -11.26
CA ASP A 346 -19.98 0.45 -11.23
C ASP A 346 -20.20 -1.05 -11.04
N ILE A 347 -19.43 -1.89 -11.75
CA ILE A 347 -19.49 -3.35 -11.62
C ILE A 347 -19.12 -3.77 -10.20
N ILE A 348 -18.04 -3.23 -9.64
CA ILE A 348 -17.61 -3.56 -8.28
C ILE A 348 -18.65 -3.11 -7.25
N ALA A 349 -19.18 -1.89 -7.37
CA ALA A 349 -20.21 -1.37 -6.47
C ALA A 349 -21.50 -2.21 -6.53
N GLY A 350 -21.94 -2.59 -7.73
CA GLY A 350 -23.11 -3.46 -7.92
C GLY A 350 -22.91 -4.84 -7.31
N ASN A 351 -21.73 -5.45 -7.50
CA ASN A 351 -21.38 -6.73 -6.87
C ASN A 351 -21.36 -6.60 -5.34
N PHE A 352 -20.80 -5.52 -4.80
CA PHE A 352 -20.71 -5.30 -3.36
C PHE A 352 -22.10 -5.08 -2.75
N GLU A 353 -22.98 -4.28 -3.40
CA GLU A 353 -24.35 -4.08 -2.95
C GLU A 353 -25.14 -5.40 -2.91
N ARG A 354 -25.01 -6.24 -3.93
CA ARG A 354 -25.65 -7.57 -3.98
C ARG A 354 -25.15 -8.45 -2.82
N LEU A 355 -23.84 -8.53 -2.63
CA LEU A 355 -23.25 -9.34 -1.55
C LEU A 355 -23.65 -8.85 -0.16
N LEU A 356 -23.79 -7.53 0.06
CA LEU A 356 -24.32 -6.98 1.31
C LEU A 356 -25.75 -7.44 1.61
N ARG A 357 -26.58 -7.65 0.59
CA ARG A 357 -27.97 -8.11 0.74
C ARG A 357 -28.08 -9.63 0.93
N GLU A 358 -27.22 -10.42 0.27
CA GLU A 358 -27.24 -11.90 0.34
C GLU A 358 -26.74 -12.43 1.69
N ASP A 359 -25.96 -11.64 2.43
CA ASP A 359 -25.32 -12.02 3.69
C ASP A 359 -26.12 -11.54 4.93
N VAL A 360 -27.33 -11.01 4.72
CA VAL A 360 -28.32 -10.64 5.75
C VAL A 360 -29.36 -11.76 5.87
#